data_5365d46c1f5ea734404bf3890e18ed4e
#
_entry.id   5365d46c1f5ea734404bf3890e18ed4e
#
_cell.length_a   1.000
_cell.length_b   1.000
_cell.length_c   1.000
_cell.angle_alpha   90.00
_cell.angle_beta   90.00
_cell.angle_gamma   90.00
#
_symmetry.space_group_name_H-M   'P 1'
#
loop_
_entity.id
_entity.type
_entity.pdbx_description
1 polymer ?
#
loop_
_entity_poly.entity_id
_entity_poly.type
_entity_poly.pdbx_seq_one_letter_code
_entity_poly.pdbx_strand_id
1 'polypeptide(L)'
;MTTPTPSFHPSPGTPSIRLPRGACDAHVHVFGPGARFPYAPDAPYVPADAPKELLFAMHRTIGIERCVIVQSASHGYDNAVVADAIAAKHGDYCGVALAPPDISNAELKRLDAQGFCGVRYNFMKHLGAGAKIGDVIALTPRLAAIGWHLQIHFHCERVHELAPLLMRSAVPVVIDHQGRVDSSKGIDQPDFRALLDLMKDARMHIKVSGSERNSKLPPPWPDSVPFARKLVAEFGDRCFWGTDWPHPNLDRIPDDGALTNLLADIAPSPAALQALMVDNPGRFYRFAGNQ
;
A
#
# COMPACT_ATOMS: atom_id res chain seq x y z
N MET A 1 25.71 18.58 0.77
CA MET A 1 24.63 17.59 0.45
C MET A 1 23.44 18.39 0.00
N THR A 2 22.89 18.13 -1.18
CA THR A 2 21.67 18.77 -1.65
C THR A 2 20.50 18.28 -0.82
N THR A 3 19.65 19.19 -0.32
CA THR A 3 18.42 18.84 0.38
C THR A 3 17.53 18.04 -0.58
N PRO A 4 16.99 16.86 -0.19
CA PRO A 4 16.09 16.10 -1.04
C PRO A 4 14.86 16.94 -1.41
N THR A 5 14.44 16.85 -2.66
CA THR A 5 13.22 17.54 -3.12
C THR A 5 11.98 16.77 -2.63
N PRO A 6 10.95 17.46 -2.13
CA PRO A 6 9.68 16.81 -1.78
C PRO A 6 9.10 16.03 -2.97
N SER A 7 8.58 14.83 -2.70
CA SER A 7 7.96 13.96 -3.69
C SER A 7 6.42 14.01 -3.64
N PHE A 8 5.86 15.05 -3.05
CA PHE A 8 4.42 15.30 -2.92
C PHE A 8 4.07 16.76 -3.20
N HIS A 9 2.83 17.03 -3.57
CA HIS A 9 2.32 18.39 -3.67
C HIS A 9 2.04 18.96 -2.27
N PRO A 10 2.60 20.11 -1.90
CA PRO A 10 2.37 20.72 -0.59
C PRO A 10 0.92 21.19 -0.39
N SER A 11 0.21 21.41 -1.49
CA SER A 11 -1.20 21.82 -1.52
C SER A 11 -1.92 20.99 -2.60
N PRO A 12 -2.32 19.75 -2.31
CA PRO A 12 -3.02 18.91 -3.28
C PRO A 12 -4.38 19.51 -3.62
N GLY A 13 -4.85 19.26 -4.85
CA GLY A 13 -6.16 19.67 -5.30
C GLY A 13 -7.28 19.00 -4.52
N THR A 14 -8.42 19.67 -4.40
CA THR A 14 -9.64 19.06 -3.87
C THR A 14 -10.25 18.15 -4.94
N PRO A 15 -10.57 16.88 -4.63
CA PRO A 15 -11.22 16.00 -5.59
C PRO A 15 -12.56 16.54 -6.07
N SER A 16 -12.91 16.26 -7.31
CA SER A 16 -14.24 16.55 -7.85
C SER A 16 -15.30 15.53 -7.41
N ILE A 17 -14.87 14.35 -6.98
CA ILE A 17 -15.73 13.33 -6.39
C ILE A 17 -15.78 13.48 -4.86
N ARG A 18 -16.93 13.12 -4.28
CA ARG A 18 -17.05 13.03 -2.82
C ARG A 18 -16.88 11.58 -2.39
N LEU A 19 -15.92 11.34 -1.51
CA LEU A 19 -15.71 10.02 -0.91
C LEU A 19 -16.81 9.70 0.11
N PRO A 20 -17.18 8.43 0.28
CA PRO A 20 -18.10 8.01 1.32
C PRO A 20 -17.48 8.23 2.70
N ARG A 21 -18.34 8.45 3.72
CA ARG A 21 -17.90 8.59 5.10
C ARG A 21 -17.17 7.33 5.57
N GLY A 22 -16.06 7.50 6.29
CA GLY A 22 -15.20 6.40 6.72
C GLY A 22 -14.26 5.90 5.63
N ALA A 23 -14.07 6.67 4.55
CA ALA A 23 -13.15 6.31 3.46
C ALA A 23 -11.73 6.07 3.99
N CYS A 24 -11.09 5.02 3.47
CA CYS A 24 -9.77 4.57 3.85
C CYS A 24 -8.77 4.74 2.71
N ASP A 25 -7.65 5.38 2.99
CA ASP A 25 -6.43 5.29 2.20
C ASP A 25 -5.62 4.08 2.67
N ALA A 26 -5.62 3.00 1.91
CA ALA A 26 -5.01 1.75 2.31
C ALA A 26 -3.51 1.64 1.98
N HIS A 27 -2.88 2.71 1.49
CA HIS A 27 -1.43 2.72 1.22
C HIS A 27 -0.85 4.12 1.21
N VAL A 28 -0.15 4.47 2.26
CA VAL A 28 0.70 5.66 2.36
C VAL A 28 2.00 5.33 3.05
N HIS A 29 2.95 6.28 2.99
CA HIS A 29 4.16 6.26 3.80
C HIS A 29 4.26 7.55 4.63
N VAL A 30 5.08 7.52 5.69
CA VAL A 30 5.53 8.70 6.44
C VAL A 30 7.04 8.71 6.47
N PHE A 31 7.65 9.88 6.30
CA PHE A 31 9.10 10.07 6.31
C PHE A 31 9.49 11.15 7.30
N GLY A 32 10.34 10.80 8.24
CA GLY A 32 10.89 11.79 9.18
C GLY A 32 9.88 12.41 10.16
N PRO A 33 10.23 13.58 10.75
CA PRO A 33 11.48 14.32 10.51
C PRO A 33 12.73 13.51 10.84
N GLY A 34 13.73 13.53 9.96
CA GLY A 34 14.95 12.73 10.10
C GLY A 34 15.72 12.98 11.41
N ALA A 35 15.58 14.15 12.01
CA ALA A 35 16.16 14.48 13.32
C ALA A 35 15.53 13.66 14.47
N ARG A 36 14.26 13.25 14.34
CA ARG A 36 13.53 12.45 15.35
C ARG A 36 13.45 10.97 14.97
N PHE A 37 13.27 10.69 13.69
CA PHE A 37 13.17 9.36 13.12
C PHE A 37 14.26 9.21 12.04
N PRO A 38 15.47 8.78 12.41
CA PRO A 38 16.57 8.68 11.47
C PRO A 38 16.27 7.73 10.32
N TYR A 39 16.80 8.06 9.15
CA TYR A 39 16.82 7.13 8.02
C TYR A 39 17.88 6.04 8.25
N ALA A 40 17.61 4.83 7.76
CA ALA A 40 18.54 3.72 7.90
C ALA A 40 19.88 4.05 7.19
N PRO A 41 21.03 3.65 7.76
CA PRO A 41 22.33 3.92 7.14
C PRO A 41 22.50 3.29 5.75
N ASP A 42 21.82 2.17 5.52
CA ASP A 42 21.79 1.40 4.27
C ASP A 42 20.51 1.61 3.47
N ALA A 43 19.80 2.72 3.74
CA ALA A 43 18.56 3.04 3.03
C ALA A 43 18.80 3.09 1.51
N PRO A 44 17.95 2.45 0.69
CA PRO A 44 18.09 2.45 -0.77
C PRO A 44 17.94 3.85 -1.37
N TYR A 45 17.31 4.76 -0.65
CA TYR A 45 17.18 6.20 -0.95
C TYR A 45 16.84 6.96 0.33
N VAL A 46 17.22 8.24 0.37
CA VAL A 46 16.84 9.16 1.46
C VAL A 46 15.85 10.17 0.89
N PRO A 47 14.55 10.09 1.28
CA PRO A 47 13.53 11.03 0.80
C PRO A 47 13.64 12.39 1.52
N ALA A 48 12.95 13.40 1.00
CA ALA A 48 12.60 14.57 1.79
C ALA A 48 11.66 14.18 2.94
N ASP A 49 11.72 14.88 4.06
CA ASP A 49 10.80 14.68 5.16
C ASP A 49 9.35 14.90 4.69
N ALA A 50 8.50 13.95 5.03
CA ALA A 50 7.06 13.96 4.79
C ALA A 50 6.34 13.45 6.05
N PRO A 51 6.33 14.27 7.13
CA PRO A 51 5.85 13.85 8.43
C PRO A 51 4.32 13.69 8.47
N LYS A 52 3.84 13.00 9.50
CA LYS A 52 2.41 12.70 9.70
C LYS A 52 1.48 13.91 9.63
N GLU A 53 1.94 15.08 10.05
CA GLU A 53 1.14 16.33 10.02
C GLU A 53 0.76 16.71 8.59
N LEU A 54 1.67 16.52 7.63
CA LEU A 54 1.42 16.75 6.21
C LEU A 54 0.48 15.68 5.62
N LEU A 55 0.66 14.41 5.99
CA LEU A 55 -0.27 13.34 5.65
C LEU A 55 -1.69 13.66 6.14
N PHE A 56 -1.83 14.08 7.40
CA PHE A 56 -3.14 14.41 7.97
C PHE A 56 -3.79 15.61 7.29
N ALA A 57 -2.99 16.60 6.86
CA ALA A 57 -3.48 17.73 6.09
C ALA A 57 -3.99 17.29 4.70
N MET A 58 -3.21 16.47 3.99
CA MET A 58 -3.59 15.92 2.70
C MET A 58 -4.88 15.10 2.80
N HIS A 59 -4.99 14.18 3.77
CA HIS A 59 -6.19 13.39 4.00
C HIS A 59 -7.44 14.23 4.26
N ARG A 60 -7.33 15.33 5.04
CA ARG A 60 -8.46 16.26 5.21
C ARG A 60 -8.89 16.90 3.90
N THR A 61 -7.95 17.23 3.02
CA THR A 61 -8.25 17.85 1.71
C THR A 61 -8.98 16.89 0.80
N ILE A 62 -8.59 15.61 0.76
CA ILE A 62 -9.21 14.62 -0.14
C ILE A 62 -10.37 13.83 0.49
N GLY A 63 -10.67 14.03 1.78
CA GLY A 63 -11.82 13.41 2.45
C GLY A 63 -11.56 11.99 2.98
N ILE A 64 -10.33 11.67 3.36
CA ILE A 64 -9.94 10.39 3.97
C ILE A 64 -10.06 10.47 5.50
N GLU A 65 -10.68 9.47 6.11
CA GLU A 65 -10.86 9.36 7.56
C GLU A 65 -10.01 8.23 8.17
N ARG A 66 -9.81 7.11 7.46
CA ARG A 66 -9.03 5.95 7.92
C ARG A 66 -7.81 5.72 7.03
N CYS A 67 -6.77 5.11 7.59
CA CYS A 67 -5.54 4.91 6.84
C CYS A 67 -4.76 3.66 7.25
N VAL A 68 -4.07 3.06 6.27
CA VAL A 68 -3.04 2.05 6.48
C VAL A 68 -1.68 2.62 6.09
N ILE A 69 -0.85 2.90 7.09
CA ILE A 69 0.50 3.41 6.87
C ILE A 69 1.45 2.23 6.68
N VAL A 70 2.12 2.18 5.54
CA VAL A 70 3.07 1.14 5.20
C VAL A 70 4.48 1.63 5.49
N GLN A 71 5.24 0.89 6.27
CA GLN A 71 6.64 1.22 6.56
C GLN A 71 7.47 1.27 5.28
N SER A 72 8.32 2.27 5.19
CA SER A 72 9.23 2.47 4.06
C SER A 72 10.61 1.85 4.32
N ALA A 73 11.25 1.35 3.25
CA ALA A 73 12.63 0.90 3.28
C ALA A 73 13.63 2.00 3.71
N SER A 74 13.27 3.27 3.57
CA SER A 74 14.12 4.40 4.00
C SER A 74 14.39 4.44 5.50
N HIS A 75 13.47 3.93 6.33
CA HIS A 75 13.67 3.77 7.78
C HIS A 75 14.07 2.35 8.17
N GLY A 76 14.26 1.44 7.18
CA GLY A 76 14.59 0.05 7.44
C GLY A 76 13.55 -0.64 8.34
N TYR A 77 14.03 -1.38 9.31
CA TYR A 77 13.19 -2.10 10.29
C TYR A 77 12.81 -1.27 11.52
N ASP A 78 13.22 0.01 11.60
CA ASP A 78 12.73 0.91 12.65
C ASP A 78 11.35 1.46 12.28
N ASN A 79 10.32 0.83 12.83
CA ASN A 79 8.93 1.16 12.59
C ASN A 79 8.42 2.34 13.46
N ALA A 80 9.28 3.05 14.18
CA ALA A 80 8.89 4.08 15.14
C ALA A 80 8.12 5.25 14.50
N VAL A 81 8.49 5.66 13.29
CA VAL A 81 7.82 6.76 12.57
C VAL A 81 6.35 6.42 12.26
N VAL A 82 6.08 5.17 11.89
CA VAL A 82 4.72 4.66 11.62
C VAL A 82 3.95 4.52 12.93
N ALA A 83 4.55 3.96 13.97
CA ALA A 83 3.93 3.83 15.30
C ALA A 83 3.50 5.19 15.88
N ASP A 84 4.34 6.24 15.72
CA ASP A 84 4.03 7.61 16.15
C ASP A 84 2.84 8.20 15.39
N ALA A 85 2.73 7.91 14.09
CA ALA A 85 1.60 8.38 13.28
C ALA A 85 0.29 7.65 13.63
N ILE A 86 0.34 6.33 13.87
CA ILE A 86 -0.82 5.52 14.33
C ILE A 86 -1.33 6.05 15.68
N ALA A 87 -0.45 6.22 16.64
CA ALA A 87 -0.80 6.68 17.99
C ALA A 87 -1.54 8.02 17.98
N ALA A 88 -1.24 8.91 17.03
CA ALA A 88 -1.87 10.22 16.89
C ALA A 88 -3.33 10.16 16.35
N LYS A 89 -3.82 8.98 15.93
CA LYS A 89 -5.14 8.82 15.27
C LYS A 89 -6.11 7.90 15.99
N HIS A 90 -5.79 7.50 17.23
CA HIS A 90 -6.71 6.84 18.17
C HIS A 90 -7.52 5.67 17.59
N GLY A 91 -6.91 4.89 16.67
CA GLY A 91 -7.52 3.69 16.07
C GLY A 91 -8.11 3.87 14.67
N ASP A 92 -8.17 5.08 14.14
CA ASP A 92 -8.55 5.30 12.73
C ASP A 92 -7.43 4.94 11.76
N TYR A 93 -6.20 4.81 12.26
CA TYR A 93 -5.03 4.44 11.47
C TYR A 93 -4.42 3.15 12.02
N CYS A 94 -3.91 2.32 11.12
CA CYS A 94 -3.12 1.12 11.46
C CYS A 94 -1.86 1.06 10.59
N GLY A 95 -0.99 0.10 10.86
CA GLY A 95 0.29 -0.01 10.19
C GLY A 95 0.57 -1.36 9.56
N VAL A 96 1.43 -1.35 8.53
CA VAL A 96 2.08 -2.52 7.97
C VAL A 96 3.58 -2.33 8.17
N ALA A 97 4.20 -3.22 8.95
CA ALA A 97 5.61 -3.12 9.34
C ALA A 97 6.55 -3.61 8.23
N LEU A 98 7.80 -3.15 8.27
CA LEU A 98 8.93 -3.89 7.70
C LEU A 98 9.63 -4.64 8.84
N ALA A 99 9.96 -5.90 8.60
CA ALA A 99 10.65 -6.75 9.56
C ALA A 99 11.47 -7.83 8.84
N PRO A 100 12.57 -8.34 9.43
CA PRO A 100 13.24 -9.49 8.86
C PRO A 100 12.37 -10.75 9.03
N PRO A 101 12.52 -11.79 8.17
CA PRO A 101 11.70 -13.00 8.26
C PRO A 101 11.86 -13.78 9.57
N ASP A 102 13.00 -13.63 10.24
CA ASP A 102 13.33 -14.23 11.54
C ASP A 102 12.92 -13.37 12.74
N ILE A 103 12.13 -12.30 12.52
CA ILE A 103 11.60 -11.44 13.59
C ILE A 103 11.13 -12.26 14.81
N SER A 104 11.47 -11.84 16.02
CA SER A 104 11.06 -12.54 17.24
C SER A 104 9.54 -12.41 17.52
N ASN A 105 8.96 -13.39 18.24
CA ASN A 105 7.56 -13.30 18.67
C ASN A 105 7.32 -12.15 19.64
N ALA A 106 8.32 -11.77 20.44
CA ALA A 106 8.25 -10.63 21.33
C ALA A 106 8.11 -9.32 20.53
N GLU A 107 8.90 -9.18 19.46
CA GLU A 107 8.83 -8.00 18.61
C GLU A 107 7.51 -7.93 17.79
N LEU A 108 7.03 -9.07 17.29
CA LEU A 108 5.70 -9.13 16.65
C LEU A 108 4.60 -8.65 17.61
N LYS A 109 4.61 -9.12 18.86
CA LYS A 109 3.64 -8.67 19.88
C LYS A 109 3.79 -7.19 20.23
N ARG A 110 5.02 -6.67 20.27
CA ARG A 110 5.27 -5.25 20.52
C ARG A 110 4.69 -4.38 19.42
N LEU A 111 4.91 -4.74 18.17
CA LEU A 111 4.35 -4.03 17.01
C LEU A 111 2.81 -4.16 16.95
N ASP A 112 2.27 -5.34 17.24
CA ASP A 112 0.81 -5.56 17.33
C ASP A 112 0.16 -4.60 18.34
N ALA A 113 0.75 -4.47 19.52
CA ALA A 113 0.28 -3.54 20.56
C ALA A 113 0.39 -2.05 20.14
N GLN A 114 1.21 -1.74 19.14
CA GLN A 114 1.34 -0.39 18.57
C GLN A 114 0.38 -0.12 17.39
N GLY A 115 -0.49 -1.09 17.04
CA GLY A 115 -1.49 -0.95 15.98
C GLY A 115 -1.03 -1.41 14.59
N PHE A 116 0.05 -2.19 14.51
CA PHE A 116 0.39 -2.87 13.27
C PHE A 116 -0.48 -4.12 13.07
N CYS A 117 -0.81 -4.43 11.82
CA CYS A 117 -1.70 -5.55 11.47
C CYS A 117 -1.15 -6.40 10.31
N GLY A 118 0.07 -6.16 9.87
CA GLY A 118 0.71 -6.91 8.79
C GLY A 118 2.18 -6.60 8.64
N VAL A 119 2.85 -7.37 7.79
CA VAL A 119 4.26 -7.15 7.42
C VAL A 119 4.39 -7.13 5.91
N ARG A 120 5.23 -6.22 5.39
CA ARG A 120 5.50 -6.05 3.97
C ARG A 120 6.86 -6.58 3.58
N TYR A 121 6.93 -7.24 2.41
CA TYR A 121 8.20 -7.60 1.77
C TYR A 121 8.24 -7.06 0.33
N ASN A 122 9.40 -6.48 -0.01
CA ASN A 122 9.68 -5.93 -1.32
C ASN A 122 10.50 -6.93 -2.14
N PHE A 123 10.02 -7.25 -3.33
CA PHE A 123 10.73 -8.05 -4.34
C PHE A 123 11.07 -7.20 -5.58
N MET A 124 11.24 -5.90 -5.37
CA MET A 124 11.66 -4.93 -6.38
C MET A 124 13.18 -4.84 -6.43
N LYS A 125 13.79 -5.00 -7.61
CA LYS A 125 15.25 -5.01 -7.77
C LYS A 125 15.95 -3.77 -7.21
N HIS A 126 15.32 -2.59 -7.35
CA HIS A 126 15.90 -1.32 -6.90
C HIS A 126 15.82 -1.07 -5.38
N LEU A 127 15.12 -1.91 -4.64
CA LEU A 127 15.00 -1.82 -3.17
C LEU A 127 15.95 -2.75 -2.42
N GLY A 128 17.00 -3.24 -3.09
CA GLY A 128 18.03 -4.08 -2.51
C GLY A 128 17.72 -5.58 -2.52
N ALA A 129 18.62 -6.38 -1.94
CA ALA A 129 18.45 -7.81 -1.77
C ALA A 129 17.40 -8.07 -0.68
N GLY A 130 16.15 -8.21 -1.10
CA GLY A 130 15.04 -8.53 -0.21
C GLY A 130 15.17 -9.92 0.42
N ALA A 131 14.28 -10.21 1.36
CA ALA A 131 14.15 -11.54 1.96
C ALA A 131 13.86 -12.60 0.88
N LYS A 132 14.33 -13.83 1.09
CA LYS A 132 13.96 -14.95 0.22
C LYS A 132 12.48 -15.25 0.42
N ILE A 133 11.72 -15.44 -0.67
CA ILE A 133 10.28 -15.71 -0.60
C ILE A 133 9.96 -16.95 0.26
N GLY A 134 10.80 -17.97 0.24
CA GLY A 134 10.65 -19.17 1.08
C GLY A 134 10.65 -18.86 2.58
N ASP A 135 11.54 -17.97 3.03
CA ASP A 135 11.62 -17.53 4.43
C ASP A 135 10.41 -16.68 4.81
N VAL A 136 9.94 -15.83 3.88
CA VAL A 136 8.72 -15.04 4.08
C VAL A 136 7.49 -15.94 4.23
N ILE A 137 7.36 -16.97 3.41
CA ILE A 137 6.26 -17.94 3.53
C ILE A 137 6.36 -18.74 4.83
N ALA A 138 7.57 -19.12 5.25
CA ALA A 138 7.80 -19.81 6.52
C ALA A 138 7.42 -18.97 7.76
N LEU A 139 7.41 -17.63 7.66
CA LEU A 139 6.94 -16.73 8.71
C LEU A 139 5.40 -16.74 8.85
N THR A 140 4.65 -17.00 7.79
CA THR A 140 3.19 -16.80 7.75
C THR A 140 2.38 -17.56 8.81
N PRO A 141 2.73 -18.77 9.29
CA PRO A 141 2.04 -19.40 10.42
C PRO A 141 2.14 -18.58 11.72
N ARG A 142 3.26 -17.88 11.94
CA ARG A 142 3.45 -17.00 13.10
C ARG A 142 2.62 -15.73 12.98
N LEU A 143 2.45 -15.18 11.76
CA LEU A 143 1.56 -14.07 11.47
C LEU A 143 0.10 -14.47 11.71
N ALA A 144 -0.29 -15.69 11.31
CA ALA A 144 -1.64 -16.22 11.54
C ALA A 144 -1.99 -16.27 13.03
N ALA A 145 -1.03 -16.65 13.89
CA ALA A 145 -1.22 -16.73 15.34
C ALA A 145 -1.60 -15.39 15.99
N ILE A 146 -1.30 -14.26 15.35
CA ILE A 146 -1.65 -12.90 15.81
C ILE A 146 -2.64 -12.21 14.87
N GLY A 147 -3.17 -12.91 13.87
CA GLY A 147 -4.14 -12.40 12.89
C GLY A 147 -3.59 -11.31 11.98
N TRP A 148 -2.30 -11.34 11.66
CA TRP A 148 -1.66 -10.42 10.71
C TRP A 148 -1.77 -10.93 9.28
N HIS A 149 -1.65 -10.02 8.31
CA HIS A 149 -1.55 -10.36 6.88
C HIS A 149 -0.12 -10.17 6.36
N LEU A 150 0.13 -10.76 5.20
CA LEU A 150 1.35 -10.57 4.43
C LEU A 150 1.08 -9.58 3.29
N GLN A 151 1.89 -8.52 3.16
CA GLN A 151 1.84 -7.59 2.03
C GLN A 151 3.05 -7.76 1.14
N ILE A 152 2.85 -7.83 -0.18
CA ILE A 152 3.92 -8.13 -1.15
C ILE A 152 3.96 -7.09 -2.26
N HIS A 153 5.16 -6.60 -2.53
CA HIS A 153 5.42 -5.66 -3.62
C HIS A 153 6.40 -6.27 -4.63
N PHE A 154 5.97 -6.42 -5.88
CA PHE A 154 6.77 -7.01 -6.97
C PHE A 154 6.35 -6.44 -8.32
N HIS A 155 7.19 -6.57 -9.35
CA HIS A 155 6.79 -6.33 -10.74
C HIS A 155 5.99 -7.51 -11.29
N CYS A 156 4.91 -7.25 -12.03
CA CYS A 156 3.92 -8.24 -12.48
C CYS A 156 4.54 -9.41 -13.24
N GLU A 157 5.61 -9.21 -13.98
CA GLU A 157 6.38 -10.25 -14.67
C GLU A 157 6.87 -11.38 -13.73
N ARG A 158 7.01 -11.09 -12.42
CA ARG A 158 7.40 -12.08 -11.43
C ARG A 158 6.25 -12.92 -10.89
N VAL A 159 5.01 -12.65 -11.31
CA VAL A 159 3.85 -13.40 -10.82
C VAL A 159 3.99 -14.90 -11.11
N HIS A 160 4.56 -15.29 -12.26
CA HIS A 160 4.76 -16.69 -12.64
C HIS A 160 5.66 -17.45 -11.66
N GLU A 161 6.68 -16.77 -11.12
CA GLU A 161 7.60 -17.33 -10.12
C GLU A 161 6.96 -17.33 -8.72
N LEU A 162 6.29 -16.24 -8.37
CA LEU A 162 5.84 -15.99 -7.00
C LEU A 162 4.50 -16.66 -6.68
N ALA A 163 3.57 -16.78 -7.62
CA ALA A 163 2.22 -17.28 -7.37
C ALA A 163 2.19 -18.67 -6.69
N PRO A 164 2.96 -19.68 -7.14
CA PRO A 164 2.96 -21.00 -6.48
C PRO A 164 3.42 -20.95 -5.02
N LEU A 165 4.25 -19.98 -4.66
CA LEU A 165 4.76 -19.78 -3.30
C LEU A 165 3.76 -18.99 -2.46
N LEU A 166 3.19 -17.91 -2.99
CA LEU A 166 2.18 -17.09 -2.31
C LEU A 166 0.93 -17.90 -1.95
N MET A 167 0.50 -18.84 -2.80
CA MET A 167 -0.60 -19.78 -2.52
C MET A 167 -0.33 -20.71 -1.32
N ARG A 168 0.90 -20.78 -0.81
CA ARG A 168 1.26 -21.54 0.40
C ARG A 168 1.17 -20.69 1.67
N SER A 169 0.83 -19.42 1.57
CA SER A 169 0.70 -18.54 2.74
C SER A 169 -0.38 -19.05 3.70
N ALA A 170 -0.07 -19.03 4.98
CA ALA A 170 -1.03 -19.34 6.05
C ALA A 170 -1.95 -18.14 6.40
N VAL A 171 -1.71 -16.97 5.81
CA VAL A 171 -2.45 -15.72 6.05
C VAL A 171 -2.90 -15.11 4.74
N PRO A 172 -3.88 -14.17 4.75
CA PRO A 172 -4.20 -13.35 3.60
C PRO A 172 -2.96 -12.63 3.07
N VAL A 173 -2.87 -12.52 1.74
CA VAL A 173 -1.78 -11.83 1.04
C VAL A 173 -2.34 -10.62 0.32
N VAL A 174 -1.77 -9.45 0.57
CA VAL A 174 -2.13 -8.19 -0.10
C VAL A 174 -1.05 -7.85 -1.13
N ILE A 175 -1.43 -7.76 -2.39
CA ILE A 175 -0.53 -7.39 -3.49
C ILE A 175 -0.59 -5.88 -3.71
N ASP A 176 0.57 -5.20 -3.71
CA ASP A 176 0.63 -3.76 -3.91
C ASP A 176 0.42 -3.34 -5.37
N HIS A 177 -0.23 -2.20 -5.60
CA HIS A 177 -0.23 -1.39 -6.81
C HIS A 177 -0.53 -2.18 -8.09
N GLN A 178 -1.64 -2.94 -8.12
CA GLN A 178 -2.05 -3.78 -9.26
C GLN A 178 -0.94 -4.78 -9.69
N GLY A 179 -0.10 -5.22 -8.72
CA GLY A 179 1.07 -6.04 -9.01
C GLY A 179 2.12 -5.34 -9.87
N ARG A 180 2.15 -4.00 -9.91
CA ARG A 180 3.08 -3.22 -10.74
C ARG A 180 3.06 -3.66 -12.22
N VAL A 181 1.84 -3.87 -12.74
CA VAL A 181 1.63 -4.21 -14.16
C VAL A 181 2.13 -3.09 -15.08
N ASP A 182 2.83 -3.42 -16.16
CA ASP A 182 3.20 -2.44 -17.20
C ASP A 182 1.98 -2.17 -18.10
N SER A 183 1.27 -1.06 -17.87
CA SER A 183 0.06 -0.71 -18.60
C SER A 183 0.29 -0.53 -20.10
N SER A 184 1.51 -0.18 -20.53
CA SER A 184 1.85 0.01 -21.94
C SER A 184 1.77 -1.28 -22.78
N LYS A 185 1.77 -2.46 -22.13
CA LYS A 185 1.64 -3.76 -22.79
C LYS A 185 0.19 -4.18 -23.09
N GLY A 186 -0.78 -3.37 -22.66
CA GLY A 186 -2.20 -3.65 -22.84
C GLY A 186 -2.77 -4.67 -21.85
N ILE A 187 -4.11 -4.68 -21.74
CA ILE A 187 -4.82 -5.45 -20.72
C ILE A 187 -4.75 -6.97 -20.92
N ASP A 188 -4.48 -7.42 -22.13
CA ASP A 188 -4.41 -8.84 -22.48
C ASP A 188 -3.02 -9.45 -22.31
N GLN A 189 -2.07 -8.75 -21.68
CA GLN A 189 -0.73 -9.23 -21.45
C GLN A 189 -0.71 -10.50 -20.56
N PRO A 190 0.23 -11.45 -20.82
CA PRO A 190 0.31 -12.72 -20.08
C PRO A 190 0.49 -12.54 -18.57
N ASP A 191 1.30 -11.56 -18.17
CA ASP A 191 1.61 -11.30 -16.77
C ASP A 191 0.35 -10.88 -15.99
N PHE A 192 -0.49 -10.03 -16.59
CA PHE A 192 -1.74 -9.62 -15.96
C PHE A 192 -2.77 -10.76 -15.89
N ARG A 193 -2.84 -11.61 -16.93
CA ARG A 193 -3.68 -12.82 -16.89
C ARG A 193 -3.26 -13.75 -15.75
N ALA A 194 -1.95 -13.96 -15.57
CA ALA A 194 -1.44 -14.77 -14.47
C ALA A 194 -1.74 -14.14 -13.09
N LEU A 195 -1.72 -12.80 -12.99
CA LEU A 195 -2.16 -12.09 -11.78
C LEU A 195 -3.65 -12.31 -11.51
N LEU A 196 -4.52 -12.22 -12.53
CA LEU A 196 -5.95 -12.52 -12.38
C LEU A 196 -6.17 -13.98 -11.96
N ASP A 197 -5.38 -14.92 -12.48
CA ASP A 197 -5.45 -16.33 -12.07
C ASP A 197 -5.04 -16.52 -10.59
N LEU A 198 -3.97 -15.84 -10.14
CA LEU A 198 -3.58 -15.82 -8.73
C LEU A 198 -4.70 -15.26 -7.84
N MET A 199 -5.37 -14.20 -8.27
CA MET A 199 -6.47 -13.57 -7.54
C MET A 199 -7.71 -14.45 -7.37
N LYS A 200 -7.82 -15.60 -8.08
CA LYS A 200 -8.90 -16.59 -7.85
C LYS A 200 -8.77 -17.30 -6.50
N ASP A 201 -7.57 -17.36 -5.91
CA ASP A 201 -7.42 -17.80 -4.52
C ASP A 201 -8.02 -16.75 -3.57
N ALA A 202 -8.99 -17.16 -2.75
CA ALA A 202 -9.72 -16.25 -1.85
C ALA A 202 -8.85 -15.54 -0.81
N ARG A 203 -7.63 -16.01 -0.56
CA ARG A 203 -6.67 -15.37 0.35
C ARG A 203 -5.95 -14.19 -0.29
N MET A 204 -6.00 -14.05 -1.62
CA MET A 204 -5.32 -12.96 -2.34
C MET A 204 -6.19 -11.71 -2.35
N HIS A 205 -5.61 -10.61 -1.92
CA HIS A 205 -6.16 -9.26 -1.96
C HIS A 205 -5.24 -8.37 -2.77
N ILE A 206 -5.74 -7.27 -3.31
CA ILE A 206 -4.94 -6.39 -4.16
C ILE A 206 -5.26 -4.92 -3.92
N LYS A 207 -4.23 -4.08 -3.94
CA LYS A 207 -4.38 -2.63 -3.96
C LYS A 207 -4.45 -2.16 -5.41
N VAL A 208 -5.58 -1.56 -5.78
CA VAL A 208 -5.81 -1.00 -7.13
C VAL A 208 -5.30 0.44 -7.25
N SER A 209 -4.40 0.84 -6.36
CA SER A 209 -3.58 2.05 -6.40
C SER A 209 -2.46 1.94 -7.44
N GLY A 210 -1.70 3.02 -7.63
CA GLY A 210 -0.45 3.01 -8.41
C GLY A 210 -0.67 3.17 -9.92
N SER A 211 -1.75 3.81 -10.36
CA SER A 211 -1.94 4.12 -11.78
C SER A 211 -0.80 4.96 -12.35
N GLU A 212 -0.30 5.91 -11.57
CA GLU A 212 0.85 6.78 -11.86
C GLU A 212 2.18 6.03 -11.95
N ARG A 213 2.25 4.85 -11.31
CA ARG A 213 3.44 3.97 -11.30
C ARG A 213 3.44 2.94 -12.42
N ASN A 214 2.25 2.57 -12.90
CA ASN A 214 2.04 1.51 -13.89
C ASN A 214 1.99 2.07 -15.31
N SER A 215 1.64 3.35 -15.45
CA SER A 215 1.53 4.06 -16.72
C SER A 215 2.81 4.82 -17.05
N LYS A 216 3.12 4.90 -18.34
CA LYS A 216 4.12 5.80 -18.92
C LYS A 216 3.51 7.10 -19.48
N LEU A 217 2.18 7.17 -19.52
CA LEU A 217 1.44 8.33 -19.99
C LEU A 217 1.32 9.40 -18.88
N PRO A 218 1.05 10.66 -19.25
CA PRO A 218 0.75 11.69 -18.27
C PRO A 218 -0.62 11.46 -17.60
N PRO A 219 -0.91 12.18 -16.51
CA PRO A 219 -2.25 12.19 -15.92
C PRO A 219 -3.34 12.46 -16.96
N PRO A 220 -4.48 11.82 -16.89
CA PRO A 220 -4.98 10.94 -15.81
C PRO A 220 -4.63 9.45 -15.96
N TRP A 221 -3.55 9.07 -16.63
CA TRP A 221 -3.06 7.69 -16.80
C TRP A 221 -4.11 6.74 -17.41
N PRO A 222 -4.65 7.05 -18.59
CA PRO A 222 -5.83 6.38 -19.16
C PRO A 222 -5.59 4.91 -19.52
N ASP A 223 -4.32 4.52 -19.69
CA ASP A 223 -3.92 3.15 -19.98
C ASP A 223 -3.87 2.25 -18.74
N SER A 224 -3.75 2.82 -17.53
CA SER A 224 -3.69 2.08 -16.26
C SER A 224 -5.07 1.85 -15.63
N VAL A 225 -5.99 2.79 -15.75
CA VAL A 225 -7.34 2.73 -15.16
C VAL A 225 -8.10 1.44 -15.55
N PRO A 226 -8.06 0.94 -16.81
CA PRO A 226 -8.73 -0.30 -17.19
C PRO A 226 -8.31 -1.53 -16.38
N PHE A 227 -7.05 -1.61 -15.96
CA PHE A 227 -6.54 -2.72 -15.11
C PHE A 227 -7.17 -2.67 -13.70
N ALA A 228 -7.16 -1.51 -13.07
CA ALA A 228 -7.80 -1.29 -11.77
C ALA A 228 -9.30 -1.58 -11.83
N ARG A 229 -9.98 -1.08 -12.86
CA ARG A 229 -11.42 -1.33 -13.08
C ARG A 229 -11.72 -2.82 -13.24
N LYS A 230 -10.91 -3.56 -14.01
CA LYS A 230 -11.07 -5.01 -14.20
C LYS A 230 -10.90 -5.76 -12.88
N LEU A 231 -9.89 -5.42 -12.09
CA LEU A 231 -9.67 -6.02 -10.77
C LEU A 231 -10.87 -5.76 -9.83
N VAL A 232 -11.39 -4.54 -9.79
CA VAL A 232 -12.58 -4.21 -8.99
C VAL A 232 -13.83 -4.94 -9.50
N ALA A 233 -14.00 -5.07 -10.81
CA ALA A 233 -15.15 -5.79 -11.38
C ALA A 233 -15.15 -7.29 -11.08
N GLU A 234 -13.97 -7.94 -11.05
CA GLU A 234 -13.84 -9.38 -10.85
C GLU A 234 -13.64 -9.79 -9.37
N PHE A 235 -12.98 -8.92 -8.58
CA PHE A 235 -12.56 -9.23 -7.20
C PHE A 235 -12.88 -8.08 -6.24
N GLY A 236 -14.00 -7.38 -6.46
CA GLY A 236 -14.33 -6.14 -5.77
C GLY A 236 -14.33 -6.21 -4.25
N ASP A 237 -14.67 -7.37 -3.67
CA ASP A 237 -14.67 -7.63 -2.21
C ASP A 237 -13.27 -7.76 -1.59
N ARG A 238 -12.21 -7.89 -2.41
CA ARG A 238 -10.82 -8.09 -2.02
C ARG A 238 -9.88 -7.01 -2.59
N CYS A 239 -10.45 -5.92 -3.09
CA CYS A 239 -9.72 -4.76 -3.56
C CYS A 239 -9.64 -3.67 -2.49
N PHE A 240 -8.50 -2.98 -2.44
CA PHE A 240 -8.25 -1.78 -1.65
C PHE A 240 -7.71 -0.67 -2.56
N TRP A 241 -7.85 0.58 -2.15
CA TRP A 241 -7.24 1.72 -2.84
C TRP A 241 -6.40 2.54 -1.87
N GLY A 242 -5.44 3.28 -2.40
CA GLY A 242 -4.62 4.23 -1.65
C GLY A 242 -3.88 5.19 -2.57
N THR A 243 -3.46 6.32 -2.01
CA THR A 243 -2.75 7.37 -2.75
C THR A 243 -1.31 7.00 -3.08
N ASP A 244 -0.67 6.19 -2.22
CA ASP A 244 0.77 5.96 -2.20
C ASP A 244 1.59 7.24 -1.88
N TRP A 245 0.91 8.21 -1.19
CA TRP A 245 1.58 9.42 -0.68
C TRP A 245 2.79 9.01 0.21
N PRO A 246 3.91 9.71 0.17
CA PRO A 246 4.26 10.91 -0.58
C PRO A 246 4.97 10.61 -1.92
N HIS A 247 4.62 9.55 -2.62
CA HIS A 247 5.03 9.22 -3.99
C HIS A 247 6.55 9.10 -4.20
N PRO A 248 7.29 8.36 -3.35
CA PRO A 248 8.73 8.26 -3.48
C PRO A 248 9.12 7.62 -4.83
N ASN A 249 10.28 8.06 -5.36
CA ASN A 249 10.87 7.50 -6.58
C ASN A 249 10.00 7.67 -7.85
N LEU A 250 9.23 8.76 -7.95
CA LEU A 250 8.54 9.15 -9.17
C LEU A 250 9.19 10.39 -9.79
N ASP A 251 9.39 10.37 -11.10
CA ASP A 251 9.88 11.53 -11.86
C ASP A 251 8.81 12.63 -11.98
N ARG A 252 7.54 12.23 -11.97
CA ARG A 252 6.39 13.15 -11.99
C ARG A 252 5.58 12.93 -10.73
N ILE A 253 5.52 13.95 -9.89
CA ILE A 253 4.75 13.92 -8.66
C ILE A 253 3.26 14.05 -9.02
N PRO A 254 2.41 13.07 -8.68
CA PRO A 254 0.98 13.16 -8.92
C PRO A 254 0.34 14.10 -7.90
N ASP A 255 -0.78 14.71 -8.28
CA ASP A 255 -1.68 15.41 -7.37
C ASP A 255 -2.66 14.42 -6.74
N ASP A 256 -2.77 14.39 -5.40
CA ASP A 256 -3.58 13.42 -4.66
C ASP A 256 -5.08 13.59 -4.94
N GLY A 257 -5.53 14.82 -5.20
CA GLY A 257 -6.92 15.07 -5.63
C GLY A 257 -7.19 14.50 -7.02
N ALA A 258 -6.22 14.63 -7.94
CA ALA A 258 -6.33 14.02 -9.27
C ALA A 258 -6.31 12.49 -9.21
N LEU A 259 -5.47 11.88 -8.36
CA LEU A 259 -5.48 10.43 -8.11
C LEU A 259 -6.82 9.97 -7.54
N THR A 260 -7.39 10.73 -6.59
CA THR A 260 -8.70 10.43 -6.01
C THR A 260 -9.80 10.47 -7.05
N ASN A 261 -9.75 11.37 -8.03
CA ASN A 261 -10.74 11.46 -9.10
C ASN A 261 -10.78 10.22 -10.01
N LEU A 262 -9.70 9.43 -10.09
CA LEU A 262 -9.69 8.17 -10.85
C LEU A 262 -10.69 7.14 -10.30
N LEU A 263 -11.09 7.27 -9.04
CA LEU A 263 -12.07 6.38 -8.42
C LEU A 263 -13.43 6.42 -9.13
N ALA A 264 -13.79 7.53 -9.78
CA ALA A 264 -14.99 7.62 -10.61
C ALA A 264 -14.97 6.61 -11.78
N ASP A 265 -13.78 6.33 -12.29
CA ASP A 265 -13.58 5.37 -13.38
C ASP A 265 -13.26 3.96 -12.90
N ILE A 266 -12.57 3.82 -11.78
CA ILE A 266 -12.16 2.54 -11.19
C ILE A 266 -13.35 1.83 -10.54
N ALA A 267 -14.18 2.57 -9.79
CA ALA A 267 -15.35 2.08 -9.06
C ALA A 267 -16.59 2.94 -9.39
N PRO A 268 -17.17 2.82 -10.60
CA PRO A 268 -18.11 3.80 -11.16
C PRO A 268 -19.49 3.80 -10.51
N SER A 269 -19.83 2.80 -9.69
CA SER A 269 -21.08 2.81 -8.95
C SER A 269 -20.89 3.21 -7.49
N PRO A 270 -21.89 3.85 -6.85
CA PRO A 270 -21.82 4.15 -5.41
C PRO A 270 -21.54 2.92 -4.54
N ALA A 271 -22.10 1.76 -4.90
CA ALA A 271 -21.86 0.52 -4.17
C ALA A 271 -20.42 0.01 -4.31
N ALA A 272 -19.85 0.07 -5.52
CA ALA A 272 -18.45 -0.31 -5.74
C ALA A 272 -17.49 0.65 -5.03
N LEU A 273 -17.76 1.96 -5.05
CA LEU A 273 -16.97 2.97 -4.34
C LEU A 273 -17.04 2.76 -2.82
N GLN A 274 -18.25 2.49 -2.28
CA GLN A 274 -18.45 2.19 -0.86
C GLN A 274 -17.68 0.92 -0.45
N ALA A 275 -17.79 -0.15 -1.23
CA ALA A 275 -17.07 -1.40 -0.97
C ALA A 275 -15.55 -1.17 -0.98
N LEU A 276 -15.01 -0.53 -2.02
CA LEU A 276 -13.59 -0.31 -2.20
C LEU A 276 -12.98 0.57 -1.11
N MET A 277 -13.68 1.66 -0.74
CA MET A 277 -13.13 2.69 0.14
C MET A 277 -13.47 2.49 1.62
N VAL A 278 -14.53 1.75 1.93
CA VAL A 278 -15.04 1.67 3.32
C VAL A 278 -15.18 0.23 3.81
N ASP A 279 -15.96 -0.59 3.10
CA ASP A 279 -16.36 -1.89 3.63
C ASP A 279 -15.22 -2.91 3.60
N ASN A 280 -14.48 -2.99 2.49
CA ASN A 280 -13.34 -3.91 2.37
C ASN A 280 -12.23 -3.58 3.37
N PRO A 281 -11.70 -2.33 3.42
CA PRO A 281 -10.70 -2.00 4.41
C PRO A 281 -11.23 -2.13 5.85
N GLY A 282 -12.52 -1.83 6.09
CA GLY A 282 -13.16 -2.01 7.38
C GLY A 282 -13.22 -3.47 7.85
N ARG A 283 -13.47 -4.42 6.94
CA ARG A 283 -13.46 -5.85 7.26
C ARG A 283 -12.06 -6.42 7.42
N PHE A 284 -11.10 -5.91 6.66
CA PHE A 284 -9.77 -6.50 6.57
C PHE A 284 -8.78 -5.95 7.60
N TYR A 285 -8.73 -4.63 7.75
CA TYR A 285 -7.81 -3.96 8.66
C TYR A 285 -8.43 -3.75 10.04
N ARG A 286 -7.61 -3.78 11.09
CA ARG A 286 -8.05 -3.65 12.48
C ARG A 286 -8.14 -2.17 12.91
N PHE A 287 -9.19 -1.49 12.47
CA PHE A 287 -9.51 -0.16 12.99
C PHE A 287 -10.30 -0.27 14.29
N ALA A 288 -10.05 0.62 15.27
CA ALA A 288 -10.66 0.53 16.61
C ALA A 288 -12.19 0.61 16.63
N GLY A 289 -12.81 1.22 15.63
CA GLY A 289 -14.27 1.31 15.51
C GLY A 289 -14.97 0.04 14.98
N ASN A 290 -14.22 -1.04 14.70
CA ASN A 290 -14.72 -2.29 14.13
C ASN A 290 -14.67 -3.47 15.13
N GLN A 291 -14.40 -3.21 16.42
CA GLN A 291 -14.40 -4.23 17.49
C GLN A 291 -15.73 -4.26 18.23
#